data_dc5dcf01e2017752184fcae485c3560b
#
_entry.id   dc5dcf01e2017752184fcae485c3560b
#
_cell.length_a   1.000
_cell.length_b   1.000
_cell.length_c   1.000
_cell.angle_alpha   90.00
_cell.angle_beta   90.00
_cell.angle_gamma   90.00
#
_symmetry.space_group_name_H-M   'P 1'
#
loop_
_entity.id
_entity.type
_entity.pdbx_description
1 polymer ?
#
loop_
_entity_poly.entity_id
_entity_poly.type
_entity_poly.pdbx_seq_one_letter_code
_entity_poly.pdbx_strand_id
1 'polypeptide(L)'
;MRGKIPFDPHIIIYINNKEEKSMKKNDIFELEITDMGTDGEGIGHYDGMTFFVKDALIGDVITARATKLKKNYGYARVEEIKTPSTFRVEPQCELHKRCGGCQIQALSYEKQLEFKNNKVRNNLMRIGGFSEAKLDSKMQPPVGADNPYRYRNKAQFPVGYDRDGNIVTGFYASRSHNIIPVEDCRLGVPQNKEILDIIKEWMNECGITPYDENTHKGLVRHVLIRYGFTSKQIMVCLVINADELEPEHRAEDTLCERLSKIDGMTSISYNINKENTNVILGKKTVCIWGRPYIEDTIHLLSYPDFTPQGTGITYQISPQSFYQVNPKQTEKLYSTALAFAGLTGNENVWDLYCGIGTISLFLSQKAKQVYGVEIVPQAIEDAKNNAKLNGITNAQFFVGKAEEVLPQFYENAKKNEKITDDTASTGRTDMLRPDVIVVDPPRKGCDEKCLDTMLAMSPERIVYVSCDSATLARDLKILCEEKYELMKWQAFDQFSHTTHVESICLLERVSN
;
A
#
# COMPACT_ATOMS: atom_id res chain seq x y z
N MET A 1 53.96 -69.59 -18.02
CA MET A 1 52.82 -70.13 -17.26
C MET A 1 51.82 -69.02 -16.99
N ARG A 2 50.69 -69.03 -17.72
CA ARG A 2 49.64 -68.05 -17.51
C ARG A 2 48.56 -68.64 -16.61
N GLY A 3 48.44 -68.16 -15.38
CA GLY A 3 47.37 -68.52 -14.45
C GLY A 3 46.06 -67.86 -14.81
N LYS A 4 45.03 -68.66 -15.08
CA LYS A 4 43.66 -68.23 -15.24
C LYS A 4 43.03 -68.02 -13.86
N ILE A 5 42.45 -66.84 -13.61
CA ILE A 5 41.61 -66.52 -12.46
C ILE A 5 40.20 -67.09 -12.73
N PRO A 6 39.57 -67.89 -11.87
CA PRO A 6 38.23 -68.42 -12.10
C PRO A 6 37.17 -67.25 -11.96
N PHE A 7 36.25 -67.25 -12.85
CA PHE A 7 35.06 -66.41 -12.85
C PHE A 7 34.01 -66.96 -11.86
N ASP A 8 33.60 -66.23 -10.84
CA ASP A 8 32.55 -66.60 -9.93
C ASP A 8 31.18 -66.12 -10.46
N PRO A 9 30.19 -66.98 -10.76
CA PRO A 9 28.94 -66.59 -11.43
C PRO A 9 27.84 -66.13 -10.42
N HIS A 10 28.15 -65.84 -9.18
CA HIS A 10 27.14 -65.57 -8.14
C HIS A 10 27.17 -64.12 -7.57
N ILE A 11 27.77 -63.16 -8.28
CA ILE A 11 27.61 -61.77 -7.90
C ILE A 11 26.28 -61.25 -8.49
N ILE A 12 25.18 -61.41 -7.73
CA ILE A 12 23.92 -60.74 -7.99
C ILE A 12 24.11 -59.28 -7.60
N ILE A 13 24.37 -58.42 -8.60
CA ILE A 13 24.30 -56.98 -8.44
C ILE A 13 22.81 -56.61 -8.30
N TYR A 14 22.35 -56.36 -7.07
CA TYR A 14 21.07 -55.70 -6.82
C TYR A 14 21.19 -54.26 -7.35
N ILE A 15 20.82 -54.07 -8.60
CA ILE A 15 20.51 -52.75 -9.12
C ILE A 15 19.17 -52.36 -8.46
N ASN A 16 19.27 -51.56 -7.44
CA ASN A 16 18.11 -50.89 -6.86
C ASN A 16 17.61 -49.90 -7.91
N ASN A 17 16.78 -50.36 -8.84
CA ASN A 17 15.96 -49.48 -9.68
C ASN A 17 14.94 -48.81 -8.73
N LYS A 18 15.33 -47.68 -8.12
CA LYS A 18 14.36 -46.69 -7.71
C LYS A 18 13.76 -46.19 -9.03
N GLU A 19 12.60 -46.75 -9.40
CA GLU A 19 11.73 -46.08 -10.35
C GLU A 19 11.55 -44.62 -9.83
N GLU A 20 12.08 -43.68 -10.54
CA GLU A 20 11.78 -42.23 -10.33
C GLU A 20 10.28 -42.05 -10.55
N LYS A 21 9.52 -42.25 -9.49
CA LYS A 21 8.09 -42.04 -9.50
C LYS A 21 7.89 -40.55 -9.61
N SER A 22 7.75 -40.05 -10.84
CA SER A 22 7.47 -38.62 -11.05
C SER A 22 6.25 -38.21 -10.21
N MET A 23 6.43 -37.15 -9.40
CA MET A 23 5.39 -36.63 -8.53
C MET A 23 4.10 -36.32 -9.33
N LYS A 24 2.94 -36.67 -8.74
CA LYS A 24 1.61 -36.50 -9.33
C LYS A 24 0.75 -35.59 -8.46
N LYS A 25 -0.29 -35.02 -9.07
CA LYS A 25 -1.32 -34.29 -8.33
C LYS A 25 -1.93 -35.20 -7.26
N ASN A 26 -2.17 -34.66 -6.07
CA ASN A 26 -2.64 -35.33 -4.84
C ASN A 26 -1.62 -36.20 -4.11
N ASP A 27 -0.39 -36.32 -4.57
CA ASP A 27 0.65 -36.98 -3.79
C ASP A 27 0.88 -36.23 -2.48
N ILE A 28 1.13 -37.02 -1.42
CA ILE A 28 1.40 -36.51 -0.07
C ILE A 28 2.89 -36.73 0.21
N PHE A 29 3.53 -35.69 0.73
CA PHE A 29 4.96 -35.70 1.06
C PHE A 29 5.27 -34.79 2.24
N GLU A 30 6.39 -35.03 2.89
CA GLU A 30 6.89 -34.17 3.94
C GLU A 30 7.72 -33.04 3.34
N LEU A 31 7.53 -31.82 3.85
CA LEU A 31 8.17 -30.62 3.31
C LEU A 31 8.59 -29.70 4.46
N GLU A 32 9.84 -29.31 4.46
CA GLU A 32 10.35 -28.23 5.29
C GLU A 32 10.19 -26.89 4.53
N ILE A 33 9.66 -25.90 5.22
CA ILE A 33 9.49 -24.56 4.68
C ILE A 33 10.71 -23.71 5.02
N THR A 34 11.51 -23.42 4.01
CA THR A 34 12.81 -22.74 4.15
C THR A 34 12.78 -21.27 3.80
N ASP A 35 11.72 -20.80 3.09
CA ASP A 35 11.57 -19.39 2.67
C ASP A 35 10.08 -19.02 2.54
N MET A 36 9.80 -17.77 2.23
CA MET A 36 8.45 -17.25 1.99
C MET A 36 8.38 -16.50 0.66
N GLY A 37 7.32 -16.77 -0.09
CA GLY A 37 7.01 -16.09 -1.35
C GLY A 37 6.44 -14.69 -1.17
N THR A 38 6.35 -13.96 -2.26
CA THR A 38 5.89 -12.55 -2.27
C THR A 38 4.46 -12.36 -1.80
N ASP A 39 3.62 -13.40 -1.93
CA ASP A 39 2.22 -13.39 -1.49
C ASP A 39 2.03 -13.99 -0.08
N GLY A 40 3.15 -14.33 0.62
CA GLY A 40 3.16 -14.86 1.98
C GLY A 40 2.98 -16.37 2.07
N GLU A 41 3.03 -17.08 0.95
CA GLU A 41 3.07 -18.54 0.93
C GLU A 41 4.46 -19.07 1.36
N GLY A 42 4.48 -20.19 2.08
CA GLY A 42 5.72 -20.88 2.40
C GLY A 42 6.35 -21.50 1.16
N ILE A 43 7.67 -21.47 1.10
CA ILE A 43 8.47 -22.08 0.03
C ILE A 43 9.31 -23.22 0.65
N GLY A 44 9.24 -24.40 0.03
CA GLY A 44 10.08 -25.52 0.35
C GLY A 44 10.51 -26.28 -0.91
N HIS A 45 11.50 -27.17 -0.75
CA HIS A 45 12.05 -27.94 -1.86
C HIS A 45 11.88 -29.45 -1.59
N TYR A 46 11.36 -30.16 -2.57
CA TYR A 46 11.20 -31.61 -2.52
C TYR A 46 11.49 -32.21 -3.88
N ASP A 47 12.38 -33.21 -3.91
CA ASP A 47 12.76 -33.95 -5.11
C ASP A 47 13.14 -33.02 -6.31
N GLY A 48 13.95 -32.00 -6.01
CA GLY A 48 14.42 -31.01 -7.02
C GLY A 48 13.37 -29.99 -7.49
N MET A 49 12.16 -30.05 -6.95
CA MET A 49 11.07 -29.10 -7.27
C MET A 49 10.84 -28.11 -6.13
N THR A 50 10.55 -26.86 -6.48
CA THR A 50 10.11 -25.83 -5.54
C THR A 50 8.61 -25.90 -5.36
N PHE A 51 8.13 -25.90 -4.12
CA PHE A 51 6.71 -25.90 -3.77
C PHE A 51 6.31 -24.60 -3.06
N PHE A 52 5.21 -24.00 -3.53
CA PHE A 52 4.55 -22.88 -2.89
C PHE A 52 3.34 -23.40 -2.10
N VAL A 53 3.32 -23.15 -0.79
CA VAL A 53 2.33 -23.72 0.13
C VAL A 53 1.62 -22.62 0.90
N LYS A 54 0.34 -22.45 0.61
CA LYS A 54 -0.50 -21.48 1.35
C LYS A 54 -0.62 -21.90 2.82
N ASP A 55 -0.63 -20.90 3.72
CA ASP A 55 -0.78 -21.04 5.18
C ASP A 55 0.38 -21.80 5.88
N ALA A 56 1.47 -22.09 5.16
CA ALA A 56 2.72 -22.56 5.71
C ALA A 56 3.69 -21.40 5.92
N LEU A 57 4.46 -21.43 7.01
CA LEU A 57 5.40 -20.36 7.39
C LEU A 57 6.83 -20.89 7.42
N ILE A 58 7.78 -20.01 7.17
CA ILE A 58 9.22 -20.34 7.28
C ILE A 58 9.52 -21.02 8.62
N GLY A 59 10.21 -22.17 8.56
CA GLY A 59 10.55 -23.00 9.71
C GLY A 59 9.51 -24.07 10.07
N ASP A 60 8.36 -24.13 9.36
CA ASP A 60 7.44 -25.26 9.53
C ASP A 60 7.98 -26.52 8.87
N VAL A 61 7.78 -27.70 9.51
CA VAL A 61 7.81 -28.99 8.86
C VAL A 61 6.38 -29.50 8.72
N ILE A 62 5.95 -29.74 7.48
CA ILE A 62 4.55 -30.05 7.16
C ILE A 62 4.41 -31.35 6.40
N THR A 63 3.26 -32.01 6.55
CA THR A 63 2.73 -32.92 5.54
C THR A 63 1.98 -32.10 4.52
N ALA A 64 2.46 -32.11 3.28
CA ALA A 64 1.91 -31.33 2.16
C ALA A 64 1.22 -32.25 1.15
N ARG A 65 0.14 -31.75 0.50
CA ARG A 65 -0.50 -32.41 -0.64
C ARG A 65 -0.33 -31.56 -1.89
N ALA A 66 0.25 -32.13 -2.95
CA ALA A 66 0.38 -31.48 -4.25
C ALA A 66 -0.99 -31.14 -4.84
N THR A 67 -1.22 -29.86 -5.16
CA THR A 67 -2.49 -29.40 -5.75
C THR A 67 -2.36 -29.13 -7.25
N LYS A 68 -1.21 -28.62 -7.67
CA LYS A 68 -0.89 -28.31 -9.07
C LYS A 68 0.60 -28.43 -9.30
N LEU A 69 0.97 -29.12 -10.38
CA LEU A 69 2.37 -29.29 -10.79
C LEU A 69 2.65 -28.54 -12.10
N LYS A 70 3.81 -27.97 -12.19
CA LYS A 70 4.42 -27.35 -13.37
C LYS A 70 5.76 -28.02 -13.63
N LYS A 71 6.46 -27.62 -14.70
CA LYS A 71 7.72 -28.25 -15.11
C LYS A 71 8.80 -28.20 -14.00
N ASN A 72 8.96 -27.05 -13.33
CA ASN A 72 10.04 -26.78 -12.38
C ASN A 72 9.56 -26.42 -10.98
N TYR A 73 8.24 -26.30 -10.75
CA TYR A 73 7.66 -25.95 -9.47
C TYR A 73 6.25 -26.49 -9.30
N GLY A 74 5.77 -26.54 -8.07
CA GLY A 74 4.42 -26.99 -7.75
C GLY A 74 3.74 -26.08 -6.72
N TYR A 75 2.45 -26.29 -6.55
CA TYR A 75 1.66 -25.74 -5.47
C TYR A 75 1.18 -26.90 -4.60
N ALA A 76 1.23 -26.70 -3.30
CA ALA A 76 0.72 -27.67 -2.35
C ALA A 76 -0.16 -26.97 -1.30
N ARG A 77 -0.90 -27.75 -0.54
CA ARG A 77 -1.63 -27.31 0.64
C ARG A 77 -1.13 -28.08 1.86
N VAL A 78 -1.23 -27.44 3.01
CA VAL A 78 -0.96 -28.06 4.29
C VAL A 78 -2.05 -29.10 4.58
N GLU A 79 -1.68 -30.35 4.84
CA GLU A 79 -2.56 -31.38 5.42
C GLU A 79 -2.39 -31.38 6.94
N GLU A 80 -1.14 -31.28 7.42
CA GLU A 80 -0.78 -31.27 8.83
C GLU A 80 0.52 -30.49 9.05
N ILE A 81 0.61 -29.75 10.14
CA ILE A 81 1.86 -29.16 10.61
C ILE A 81 2.47 -30.13 11.63
N LYS A 82 3.52 -30.83 11.23
CA LYS A 82 4.23 -31.81 12.11
C LYS A 82 5.06 -31.11 13.18
N THR A 83 5.84 -30.14 12.75
CA THR A 83 6.64 -29.32 13.65
C THR A 83 6.35 -27.84 13.32
N PRO A 84 5.64 -27.12 14.18
CA PRO A 84 5.38 -25.71 13.96
C PRO A 84 6.69 -24.91 14.07
N SER A 85 6.81 -23.90 13.21
CA SER A 85 7.88 -22.91 13.28
C SER A 85 7.90 -22.20 14.63
N THR A 86 9.09 -21.91 15.15
CA THR A 86 9.27 -21.08 16.36
C THR A 86 8.80 -19.64 16.16
N PHE A 87 8.60 -19.22 14.92
CA PHE A 87 8.09 -17.90 14.56
C PHE A 87 6.55 -17.85 14.45
N ARG A 88 5.85 -19.00 14.66
CA ARG A 88 4.39 -19.02 14.68
C ARG A 88 3.85 -18.35 15.94
N VAL A 89 2.82 -17.53 15.73
CA VAL A 89 2.00 -16.96 16.80
C VAL A 89 0.52 -17.23 16.52
N GLU A 90 -0.31 -17.22 17.55
CA GLU A 90 -1.76 -17.34 17.38
C GLU A 90 -2.32 -16.02 16.83
N PRO A 91 -2.96 -16.02 15.66
CA PRO A 91 -3.56 -14.83 15.08
C PRO A 91 -4.72 -14.30 15.94
N GLN A 92 -4.77 -13.00 16.17
CA GLN A 92 -5.89 -12.39 16.90
C GLN A 92 -7.22 -12.41 16.10
N CYS A 93 -7.17 -12.69 14.80
CA CYS A 93 -8.34 -12.74 13.94
C CYS A 93 -8.65 -14.19 13.57
N GLU A 94 -9.78 -14.71 14.01
CA GLU A 94 -10.25 -16.07 13.69
C GLU A 94 -10.51 -16.27 12.18
N LEU A 95 -10.76 -15.18 11.45
CA LEU A 95 -11.02 -15.20 10.02
C LEU A 95 -9.76 -15.12 9.14
N HIS A 96 -8.55 -15.06 9.72
CA HIS A 96 -7.30 -14.78 8.99
C HIS A 96 -7.04 -15.74 7.81
N LYS A 97 -7.45 -17.01 7.90
CA LYS A 97 -7.33 -18.00 6.81
C LYS A 97 -8.37 -17.84 5.71
N ARG A 98 -9.52 -17.25 6.02
CA ARG A 98 -10.68 -17.14 5.13
C ARG A 98 -10.75 -15.77 4.46
N CYS A 99 -10.51 -14.71 5.24
CA CYS A 99 -10.49 -13.32 4.77
C CYS A 99 -9.21 -13.05 3.94
N GLY A 100 -9.35 -12.34 2.82
CA GLY A 100 -8.22 -11.97 1.96
C GLY A 100 -7.38 -10.79 2.47
N GLY A 101 -7.71 -10.20 3.63
CA GLY A 101 -7.11 -8.96 4.11
C GLY A 101 -5.72 -9.12 4.73
N CYS A 102 -5.45 -10.26 5.38
CA CYS A 102 -4.17 -10.53 6.07
C CYS A 102 -3.58 -11.85 5.56
N GLN A 103 -2.30 -11.86 5.20
CA GLN A 103 -1.64 -13.05 4.66
C GLN A 103 -0.66 -13.68 5.67
N ILE A 104 -0.05 -12.88 6.54
CA ILE A 104 1.06 -13.29 7.41
C ILE A 104 0.80 -13.05 8.91
N GLN A 105 -0.47 -12.99 9.34
CA GLN A 105 -0.83 -12.70 10.73
C GLN A 105 -0.37 -13.80 11.71
N ALA A 106 -0.19 -15.03 11.23
CA ALA A 106 0.32 -16.15 12.03
C ALA A 106 1.86 -16.14 12.21
N LEU A 107 2.56 -15.20 11.61
CA LEU A 107 4.01 -15.00 11.76
C LEU A 107 4.26 -13.94 12.85
N SER A 108 5.28 -14.15 13.70
CA SER A 108 5.67 -13.16 14.72
C SER A 108 5.97 -11.81 14.08
N TYR A 109 5.69 -10.72 14.80
CA TYR A 109 5.77 -9.38 14.21
C TYR A 109 7.20 -9.02 13.76
N GLU A 110 8.20 -9.41 14.54
CA GLU A 110 9.60 -9.22 14.21
C GLU A 110 9.97 -9.95 12.90
N LYS A 111 9.43 -11.16 12.72
CA LYS A 111 9.66 -11.94 11.50
C LYS A 111 8.89 -11.40 10.30
N GLN A 112 7.74 -10.75 10.52
CA GLN A 112 7.04 -9.99 9.46
C GLN A 112 7.88 -8.82 8.97
N LEU A 113 8.54 -8.08 9.87
CA LEU A 113 9.45 -6.97 9.51
C LEU A 113 10.66 -7.48 8.73
N GLU A 114 11.27 -8.57 9.16
CA GLU A 114 12.37 -9.20 8.44
C GLU A 114 11.94 -9.65 7.03
N PHE A 115 10.79 -10.31 6.90
CA PHE A 115 10.22 -10.71 5.62
C PHE A 115 10.05 -9.51 4.68
N LYS A 116 9.47 -8.41 5.17
CA LYS A 116 9.25 -7.19 4.38
C LYS A 116 10.55 -6.52 3.97
N ASN A 117 11.51 -6.44 4.88
CA ASN A 117 12.84 -5.89 4.59
C ASN A 117 13.55 -6.73 3.52
N ASN A 118 13.53 -8.06 3.66
CA ASN A 118 14.12 -8.98 2.70
C ASN A 118 13.42 -8.91 1.32
N LYS A 119 12.11 -8.70 1.28
CA LYS A 119 11.36 -8.50 0.03
C LYS A 119 11.88 -7.28 -0.73
N VAL A 120 12.07 -6.14 -0.06
CA VAL A 120 12.64 -4.92 -0.69
C VAL A 120 14.08 -5.20 -1.14
N ARG A 121 14.94 -5.73 -0.27
CA ARG A 121 16.33 -6.05 -0.56
C ARG A 121 16.46 -6.98 -1.77
N ASN A 122 15.69 -8.06 -1.80
CA ASN A 122 15.71 -9.03 -2.89
C ASN A 122 15.27 -8.44 -4.23
N ASN A 123 14.28 -7.56 -4.25
CA ASN A 123 13.84 -6.87 -5.46
C ASN A 123 14.91 -5.88 -5.94
N LEU A 124 15.50 -5.10 -5.05
CA LEU A 124 16.61 -4.19 -5.40
C LEU A 124 17.80 -4.96 -5.96
N MET A 125 18.11 -6.14 -5.41
CA MET A 125 19.20 -6.99 -5.90
C MET A 125 18.87 -7.63 -7.26
N ARG A 126 17.72 -8.30 -7.38
CA ARG A 126 17.40 -9.14 -8.55
C ARG A 126 16.88 -8.34 -9.74
N ILE A 127 16.08 -7.31 -9.50
CA ILE A 127 15.47 -6.47 -10.53
C ILE A 127 16.33 -5.21 -10.74
N GLY A 128 16.71 -4.56 -9.64
CA GLY A 128 17.50 -3.33 -9.66
C GLY A 128 18.96 -3.52 -10.04
N GLY A 129 19.49 -4.76 -9.92
CA GLY A 129 20.87 -5.08 -10.26
C GLY A 129 21.92 -4.58 -9.25
N PHE A 130 21.48 -4.13 -8.07
CA PHE A 130 22.40 -3.68 -7.02
C PHE A 130 23.13 -4.86 -6.37
N SER A 131 24.43 -4.71 -6.09
CA SER A 131 25.19 -5.72 -5.37
C SER A 131 24.76 -5.82 -3.90
N GLU A 132 24.88 -7.01 -3.35
CA GLU A 132 24.56 -7.31 -1.95
C GLU A 132 25.30 -6.36 -0.99
N ALA A 133 26.60 -6.22 -1.16
CA ALA A 133 27.44 -5.34 -0.34
C ALA A 133 26.98 -3.88 -0.39
N LYS A 134 26.56 -3.39 -1.58
CA LYS A 134 26.03 -2.03 -1.71
C LYS A 134 24.71 -1.88 -0.95
N LEU A 135 23.79 -2.83 -1.11
CA LEU A 135 22.50 -2.79 -0.42
C LEU A 135 22.66 -2.84 1.09
N ASP A 136 23.52 -3.73 1.61
CA ASP A 136 23.75 -3.86 3.06
C ASP A 136 24.39 -2.60 3.66
N SER A 137 25.29 -1.95 2.94
CA SER A 137 25.93 -0.70 3.38
C SER A 137 25.00 0.52 3.38
N LYS A 138 23.92 0.49 2.59
CA LYS A 138 22.96 1.61 2.41
C LYS A 138 21.63 1.38 3.14
N MET A 139 21.43 0.18 3.70
CA MET A 139 20.22 -0.21 4.41
C MET A 139 20.06 0.60 5.70
N GLN A 140 18.86 1.10 5.93
CA GLN A 140 18.42 1.58 7.22
C GLN A 140 17.52 0.51 7.88
N PRO A 141 17.50 0.38 9.21
CA PRO A 141 16.65 -0.57 9.90
C PRO A 141 15.17 -0.42 9.48
N PRO A 142 14.43 -1.53 9.26
CA PRO A 142 13.03 -1.44 8.90
C PRO A 142 12.21 -0.78 10.01
N VAL A 143 11.23 0.03 9.64
CA VAL A 143 10.38 0.76 10.58
C VAL A 143 9.08 0.00 10.81
N GLY A 144 8.92 -0.56 12.00
CA GLY A 144 7.71 -1.24 12.44
C GLY A 144 6.66 -0.31 13.04
N ALA A 145 5.43 -0.80 13.14
CA ALA A 145 4.34 -0.17 13.86
C ALA A 145 4.48 -0.40 15.37
N ASP A 146 4.22 0.62 16.18
CA ASP A 146 4.19 0.50 17.63
C ASP A 146 3.05 -0.41 18.09
N ASN A 147 1.92 -0.36 17.37
CA ASN A 147 0.84 -1.33 17.46
C ASN A 147 0.45 -1.79 16.05
N PRO A 148 0.65 -3.08 15.70
CA PRO A 148 0.32 -3.61 14.39
C PRO A 148 -1.18 -3.86 14.18
N TYR A 149 -2.02 -3.59 15.18
CA TYR A 149 -3.47 -3.70 15.12
C TYR A 149 -4.13 -2.32 15.24
N ARG A 150 -5.42 -2.21 14.86
CA ARG A 150 -6.25 -0.99 15.00
C ARG A 150 -5.66 0.26 14.34
N TYR A 151 -4.87 0.09 13.30
CA TYR A 151 -4.16 1.19 12.64
C TYR A 151 -4.90 1.78 11.43
N ARG A 152 -5.86 1.04 10.83
CA ARG A 152 -6.51 1.49 9.60
C ARG A 152 -7.56 2.55 9.88
N ASN A 153 -7.34 3.71 9.29
CA ASN A 153 -8.26 4.86 9.35
C ASN A 153 -9.34 4.82 8.25
N LYS A 154 -9.29 3.86 7.35
CA LYS A 154 -10.24 3.69 6.25
C LYS A 154 -10.57 2.22 6.06
N ALA A 155 -11.86 1.91 6.01
CA ALA A 155 -12.37 0.61 5.62
C ALA A 155 -13.52 0.76 4.63
N GLN A 156 -13.64 -0.18 3.70
CA GLN A 156 -14.72 -0.27 2.72
C GLN A 156 -15.30 -1.68 2.83
N PHE A 157 -16.52 -1.76 3.33
CA PHE A 157 -17.20 -3.02 3.59
C PHE A 157 -18.23 -3.28 2.50
N PRO A 158 -18.09 -4.30 1.66
CA PRO A 158 -19.18 -4.77 0.83
C PRO A 158 -20.38 -5.20 1.70
N VAL A 159 -21.57 -4.96 1.19
CA VAL A 159 -22.83 -5.33 1.82
C VAL A 159 -23.50 -6.40 0.97
N GLY A 160 -24.00 -7.45 1.59
CA GLY A 160 -24.64 -8.56 0.87
C GLY A 160 -25.52 -9.40 1.78
N TYR A 161 -25.94 -10.55 1.29
CA TYR A 161 -26.67 -11.54 2.06
C TYR A 161 -25.80 -12.74 2.42
N ASP A 162 -26.01 -13.29 3.60
CA ASP A 162 -25.53 -14.62 3.95
C ASP A 162 -26.41 -15.71 3.33
N ARG A 163 -26.10 -16.98 3.63
CA ARG A 163 -26.89 -18.13 3.13
C ARG A 163 -28.32 -18.22 3.69
N ASP A 164 -28.54 -17.60 4.82
CA ASP A 164 -29.81 -17.60 5.55
C ASP A 164 -30.67 -16.37 5.16
N GLY A 165 -30.15 -15.50 4.29
CA GLY A 165 -30.83 -14.29 3.82
C GLY A 165 -30.70 -13.09 4.74
N ASN A 166 -29.78 -13.11 5.72
CA ASN A 166 -29.53 -11.97 6.57
C ASN A 166 -28.56 -10.98 5.90
N ILE A 167 -28.75 -9.69 6.14
CA ILE A 167 -27.83 -8.66 5.66
C ILE A 167 -26.51 -8.77 6.42
N VAL A 168 -25.40 -8.90 5.69
CA VAL A 168 -24.06 -8.99 6.23
C VAL A 168 -23.14 -7.94 5.62
N THR A 169 -22.16 -7.54 6.40
CA THR A 169 -21.03 -6.69 5.99
C THR A 169 -19.72 -7.42 6.29
N GLY A 170 -18.70 -7.20 5.48
CA GLY A 170 -17.44 -7.89 5.72
C GLY A 170 -16.36 -7.59 4.69
N PHE A 171 -15.59 -8.60 4.33
CA PHE A 171 -14.60 -8.51 3.25
C PHE A 171 -14.73 -9.70 2.31
N TYR A 172 -14.25 -9.54 1.09
CA TYR A 172 -14.25 -10.64 0.12
C TYR A 172 -13.26 -11.73 0.52
N ALA A 173 -13.68 -12.98 0.36
CA ALA A 173 -12.77 -14.11 0.43
C ALA A 173 -11.73 -13.99 -0.69
N SER A 174 -10.50 -14.44 -0.40
CA SER A 174 -9.39 -14.37 -1.36
C SER A 174 -9.79 -14.96 -2.72
N ARG A 175 -9.58 -14.18 -3.77
CA ARG A 175 -9.88 -14.53 -5.18
C ARG A 175 -11.36 -14.83 -5.46
N SER A 176 -12.26 -14.24 -4.72
CA SER A 176 -13.72 -14.35 -4.93
C SER A 176 -14.43 -13.08 -4.51
N HIS A 177 -15.72 -12.95 -4.92
CA HIS A 177 -16.63 -11.91 -4.47
C HIS A 177 -17.56 -12.39 -3.36
N ASN A 178 -17.29 -13.56 -2.76
CA ASN A 178 -18.07 -14.04 -1.62
C ASN A 178 -17.68 -13.21 -0.37
N ILE A 179 -18.66 -12.60 0.25
CA ILE A 179 -18.45 -11.82 1.47
C ILE A 179 -18.24 -12.79 2.64
N ILE A 180 -17.14 -12.61 3.34
CA ILE A 180 -16.89 -13.21 4.65
C ILE A 180 -17.43 -12.21 5.68
N PRO A 181 -18.50 -12.54 6.41
CA PRO A 181 -19.02 -11.66 7.46
C PRO A 181 -17.95 -11.34 8.48
N VAL A 182 -17.78 -10.06 8.80
CA VAL A 182 -16.80 -9.56 9.76
C VAL A 182 -17.50 -8.62 10.73
N GLU A 183 -17.60 -9.02 11.98
CA GLU A 183 -18.15 -8.16 13.02
C GLU A 183 -17.13 -7.10 13.48
N ASP A 184 -15.89 -7.53 13.69
CA ASP A 184 -14.82 -6.65 14.19
C ASP A 184 -13.48 -7.00 13.52
N CYS A 185 -13.07 -6.17 12.56
CA CYS A 185 -11.76 -6.30 11.92
C CYS A 185 -10.67 -5.76 12.85
N ARG A 186 -9.74 -6.62 13.26
CA ARG A 186 -8.64 -6.25 14.17
C ARG A 186 -7.68 -5.19 13.61
N LEU A 187 -7.71 -4.92 12.32
CA LEU A 187 -6.93 -3.83 11.70
C LEU A 187 -7.67 -2.50 11.74
N GLY A 188 -9.01 -2.51 11.67
CA GLY A 188 -9.86 -1.32 11.68
C GLY A 188 -10.12 -0.79 13.09
N VAL A 189 -10.64 0.42 13.17
CA VAL A 189 -11.03 1.04 14.43
C VAL A 189 -12.27 0.34 15.04
N PRO A 190 -12.42 0.29 16.38
CA PRO A 190 -13.54 -0.39 17.02
C PRO A 190 -14.91 0.16 16.63
N GLN A 191 -15.00 1.46 16.33
CA GLN A 191 -16.23 2.15 15.93
C GLN A 191 -16.87 1.55 14.66
N ASN A 192 -16.08 0.86 13.81
CA ASN A 192 -16.63 0.21 12.63
C ASN A 192 -17.75 -0.76 12.96
N LYS A 193 -17.65 -1.52 14.05
CA LYS A 193 -18.67 -2.49 14.44
C LYS A 193 -20.01 -1.82 14.72
N GLU A 194 -20.04 -0.83 15.58
CA GLU A 194 -21.25 -0.09 15.95
C GLU A 194 -21.92 0.56 14.72
N ILE A 195 -21.12 1.20 13.87
CA ILE A 195 -21.60 1.82 12.63
C ILE A 195 -22.25 0.79 11.70
N LEU A 196 -21.60 -0.35 11.51
CA LEU A 196 -22.10 -1.40 10.62
C LEU A 196 -23.37 -2.08 11.19
N ASP A 197 -23.46 -2.24 12.50
CA ASP A 197 -24.65 -2.79 13.16
C ASP A 197 -25.84 -1.84 12.96
N ILE A 198 -25.67 -0.54 13.20
CA ILE A 198 -26.70 0.49 12.96
C ILE A 198 -27.17 0.46 11.48
N ILE A 199 -26.23 0.36 10.53
CA ILE A 199 -26.58 0.34 9.10
C ILE A 199 -27.36 -0.93 8.73
N LYS A 200 -26.98 -2.10 9.24
CA LYS A 200 -27.71 -3.35 9.00
C LYS A 200 -29.13 -3.30 9.57
N GLU A 201 -29.30 -2.80 10.79
CA GLU A 201 -30.60 -2.60 11.42
C GLU A 201 -31.47 -1.64 10.62
N TRP A 202 -30.93 -0.48 10.25
CA TRP A 202 -31.59 0.51 9.41
C TRP A 202 -32.03 -0.07 8.06
N MET A 203 -31.17 -0.83 7.39
CA MET A 203 -31.51 -1.47 6.10
C MET A 203 -32.68 -2.46 6.27
N ASN A 204 -32.68 -3.27 7.33
CA ASN A 204 -33.75 -4.22 7.59
C ASN A 204 -35.09 -3.51 7.89
N GLU A 205 -35.09 -2.48 8.72
CA GLU A 205 -36.29 -1.74 9.09
C GLU A 205 -36.89 -0.93 7.95
N CYS A 206 -36.04 -0.35 7.10
CA CYS A 206 -36.46 0.42 5.94
C CYS A 206 -36.69 -0.45 4.68
N GLY A 207 -36.48 -1.77 4.75
CA GLY A 207 -36.63 -2.65 3.58
C GLY A 207 -35.59 -2.43 2.49
N ILE A 208 -34.44 -1.86 2.83
CA ILE A 208 -33.36 -1.54 1.89
C ILE A 208 -32.55 -2.81 1.62
N THR A 209 -32.36 -3.12 0.34
CA THR A 209 -31.67 -4.33 -0.08
C THR A 209 -30.20 -4.09 -0.42
N PRO A 210 -29.29 -5.01 -0.04
CA PRO A 210 -27.94 -5.07 -0.59
C PRO A 210 -27.92 -5.19 -2.10
N TYR A 211 -26.91 -4.58 -2.74
CA TYR A 211 -26.68 -4.76 -4.17
C TYR A 211 -26.11 -6.14 -4.48
N ASP A 212 -26.71 -6.82 -5.43
CA ASP A 212 -26.24 -8.11 -5.95
C ASP A 212 -25.50 -7.89 -7.28
N GLU A 213 -24.22 -8.25 -7.31
CA GLU A 213 -23.34 -8.09 -8.49
C GLU A 213 -23.76 -8.98 -9.68
N ASN A 214 -24.53 -10.05 -9.47
CA ASN A 214 -24.98 -10.94 -10.55
C ASN A 214 -26.25 -10.42 -11.23
N THR A 215 -27.16 -9.87 -10.45
CA THR A 215 -28.46 -9.38 -10.95
C THR A 215 -28.48 -7.88 -11.19
N HIS A 216 -27.46 -7.16 -10.70
CA HIS A 216 -27.35 -5.69 -10.71
C HIS A 216 -28.54 -4.98 -10.04
N LYS A 217 -29.17 -5.62 -9.07
CA LYS A 217 -30.31 -5.10 -8.30
C LYS A 217 -29.93 -4.88 -6.84
N GLY A 218 -30.73 -4.06 -6.16
CA GLY A 218 -30.48 -3.64 -4.79
C GLY A 218 -29.80 -2.28 -4.70
N LEU A 219 -29.84 -1.67 -3.52
CA LEU A 219 -29.44 -0.26 -3.32
C LEU A 219 -28.03 -0.12 -2.78
N VAL A 220 -27.71 -0.72 -1.63
CA VAL A 220 -26.44 -0.48 -0.93
C VAL A 220 -25.37 -1.47 -1.38
N ARG A 221 -24.29 -0.94 -1.96
CA ARG A 221 -23.15 -1.73 -2.45
C ARG A 221 -22.07 -1.90 -1.38
N HIS A 222 -21.65 -0.78 -0.80
CA HIS A 222 -20.57 -0.73 0.19
C HIS A 222 -20.85 0.32 1.24
N VAL A 223 -20.24 0.13 2.42
CA VAL A 223 -20.10 1.14 3.46
C VAL A 223 -18.63 1.52 3.56
N LEU A 224 -18.32 2.79 3.27
CA LEU A 224 -17.00 3.37 3.52
C LEU A 224 -17.04 4.08 4.86
N ILE A 225 -16.08 3.75 5.73
CA ILE A 225 -15.88 4.41 7.02
C ILE A 225 -14.48 4.99 7.06
N ARG A 226 -14.36 6.25 7.47
CA ARG A 226 -13.09 6.91 7.76
C ARG A 226 -13.06 7.41 9.20
N TYR A 227 -11.88 7.38 9.79
CA TYR A 227 -11.63 7.82 11.16
C TYR A 227 -10.38 8.69 11.23
N GLY A 228 -10.50 9.89 11.78
CA GLY A 228 -9.37 10.75 12.10
C GLY A 228 -8.69 10.31 13.39
N PHE A 229 -7.45 9.86 13.33
CA PHE A 229 -6.75 9.34 14.51
C PHE A 229 -6.40 10.43 15.53
N THR A 230 -6.11 11.64 15.05
CA THR A 230 -5.85 12.80 15.90
C THR A 230 -7.15 13.50 16.28
N SER A 231 -8.01 13.79 15.31
CA SER A 231 -9.24 14.55 15.48
C SER A 231 -10.38 13.77 16.14
N LYS A 232 -10.35 12.42 16.08
CA LYS A 232 -11.43 11.50 16.45
C LYS A 232 -12.71 11.64 15.62
N GLN A 233 -12.66 12.39 14.52
CA GLN A 233 -13.79 12.59 13.62
C GLN A 233 -14.09 11.32 12.81
N ILE A 234 -15.38 11.06 12.60
CA ILE A 234 -15.87 9.89 11.86
C ILE A 234 -16.62 10.36 10.62
N MET A 235 -16.37 9.69 9.51
CA MET A 235 -17.11 9.81 8.27
C MET A 235 -17.70 8.45 7.88
N VAL A 236 -18.98 8.45 7.52
CA VAL A 236 -19.67 7.32 6.90
C VAL A 236 -20.15 7.71 5.53
N CYS A 237 -19.84 6.89 4.53
CA CYS A 237 -20.32 7.09 3.16
C CYS A 237 -20.88 5.78 2.61
N LEU A 238 -22.19 5.75 2.34
CA LEU A 238 -22.84 4.62 1.67
C LEU A 238 -22.57 4.70 0.16
N VAL A 239 -22.14 3.61 -0.44
CA VAL A 239 -22.05 3.50 -1.91
C VAL A 239 -23.36 2.88 -2.40
N ILE A 240 -24.09 3.62 -3.21
CA ILE A 240 -25.45 3.24 -3.62
C ILE A 240 -25.57 3.07 -5.15
N ASN A 241 -26.45 2.14 -5.54
CA ASN A 241 -26.80 1.85 -6.93
C ASN A 241 -28.07 2.63 -7.37
N ALA A 242 -28.16 3.91 -6.98
CA ALA A 242 -29.29 4.79 -7.33
C ALA A 242 -28.79 6.25 -7.40
N ASP A 243 -29.64 7.17 -7.85
CA ASP A 243 -29.32 8.58 -7.90
C ASP A 243 -29.50 9.28 -6.53
N GLU A 244 -30.30 8.70 -5.65
CA GLU A 244 -30.58 9.18 -4.28
C GLU A 244 -31.01 8.02 -3.37
N LEU A 245 -30.97 8.22 -2.05
CA LEU A 245 -31.64 7.34 -1.10
C LEU A 245 -33.15 7.59 -1.20
N GLU A 246 -33.95 6.51 -1.30
CA GLU A 246 -35.39 6.61 -1.55
C GLU A 246 -36.10 7.56 -0.56
N PRO A 247 -36.73 8.66 -1.03
CA PRO A 247 -37.33 9.68 -0.14
C PRO A 247 -38.61 9.18 0.56
N GLU A 248 -39.30 8.19 -0.01
CA GLU A 248 -40.65 7.78 0.41
C GLU A 248 -40.72 7.19 1.80
N HIS A 249 -39.62 6.70 2.35
CA HIS A 249 -39.56 6.02 3.64
C HIS A 249 -38.82 6.78 4.75
N ARG A 250 -38.44 8.05 4.55
CA ARG A 250 -37.61 8.81 5.51
C ARG A 250 -36.29 8.06 5.87
N ALA A 251 -35.82 7.22 4.96
CA ALA A 251 -34.65 6.37 5.22
C ALA A 251 -33.40 7.21 5.51
N GLU A 252 -33.23 8.33 4.82
CA GLU A 252 -32.12 9.25 5.01
C GLU A 252 -32.15 9.90 6.41
N ASP A 253 -33.30 10.45 6.80
CA ASP A 253 -33.47 11.10 8.12
C ASP A 253 -33.19 10.11 9.24
N THR A 254 -33.75 8.90 9.16
CA THR A 254 -33.57 7.84 10.16
C THR A 254 -32.12 7.39 10.27
N LEU A 255 -31.41 7.26 9.14
CA LEU A 255 -29.99 6.92 9.14
C LEU A 255 -29.15 8.02 9.81
N CYS A 256 -29.41 9.28 9.42
CA CYS A 256 -28.72 10.44 9.99
C CYS A 256 -28.97 10.56 11.50
N GLU A 257 -30.22 10.39 11.95
CA GLU A 257 -30.56 10.42 13.36
C GLU A 257 -29.79 9.38 14.19
N ARG A 258 -29.63 8.17 13.66
CA ARG A 258 -28.93 7.08 14.38
C ARG A 258 -27.43 7.27 14.40
N LEU A 259 -26.84 7.52 13.21
CA LEU A 259 -25.39 7.65 13.10
C LEU A 259 -24.86 8.91 13.78
N SER A 260 -25.62 10.02 13.80
CA SER A 260 -25.19 11.27 14.45
C SER A 260 -25.03 11.17 15.97
N LYS A 261 -25.60 10.12 16.59
CA LYS A 261 -25.43 9.86 18.03
C LYS A 261 -24.08 9.23 18.39
N ILE A 262 -23.33 8.74 17.39
CA ILE A 262 -21.99 8.17 17.61
C ILE A 262 -21.02 9.31 17.92
N ASP A 263 -20.27 9.19 19.01
CA ASP A 263 -19.26 10.18 19.37
C ASP A 263 -18.20 10.33 18.27
N GLY A 264 -17.93 11.57 17.90
CA GLY A 264 -17.02 11.89 16.79
C GLY A 264 -17.67 11.87 15.39
N MET A 265 -18.94 11.47 15.23
CA MET A 265 -19.59 11.53 13.93
C MET A 265 -19.59 12.97 13.37
N THR A 266 -19.05 13.14 12.18
CA THR A 266 -18.80 14.46 11.58
C THR A 266 -19.36 14.57 10.17
N SER A 267 -19.43 13.46 9.45
CA SER A 267 -19.84 13.42 8.03
C SER A 267 -20.65 12.16 7.75
N ILE A 268 -21.86 12.33 7.22
CA ILE A 268 -22.65 11.25 6.65
C ILE A 268 -22.98 11.61 5.21
N SER A 269 -22.70 10.71 4.29
CA SER A 269 -22.86 10.94 2.87
C SER A 269 -23.25 9.66 2.14
N TYR A 270 -23.70 9.79 0.90
CA TYR A 270 -23.73 8.68 -0.04
C TYR A 270 -22.98 9.01 -1.33
N ASN A 271 -22.43 7.97 -1.94
CA ASN A 271 -21.73 8.03 -3.20
C ASN A 271 -22.50 7.23 -4.26
N ILE A 272 -22.76 7.86 -5.39
CA ILE A 272 -23.55 7.27 -6.48
C ILE A 272 -22.62 6.43 -7.36
N ASN A 273 -22.81 5.12 -7.36
CA ASN A 273 -22.11 4.22 -8.25
C ASN A 273 -23.08 3.20 -8.87
N LYS A 274 -23.54 3.49 -10.08
CA LYS A 274 -24.41 2.60 -10.90
C LYS A 274 -23.62 1.80 -11.93
N GLU A 275 -22.30 1.99 -11.97
CA GLU A 275 -21.44 1.33 -12.95
C GLU A 275 -21.21 -0.15 -12.59
N ASN A 276 -21.21 -1.01 -13.62
CA ASN A 276 -20.84 -2.42 -13.46
C ASN A 276 -19.34 -2.60 -13.61
N THR A 277 -18.57 -2.11 -12.63
CA THR A 277 -17.12 -2.19 -12.60
C THR A 277 -16.63 -2.54 -11.20
N ASN A 278 -15.36 -2.92 -11.07
CA ASN A 278 -14.72 -3.16 -9.78
C ASN A 278 -14.36 -1.87 -9.01
N VAL A 279 -14.67 -0.69 -9.57
CA VAL A 279 -14.44 0.60 -8.91
C VAL A 279 -15.53 0.79 -7.86
N ILE A 280 -15.14 0.95 -6.60
CA ILE A 280 -16.08 1.04 -5.48
C ILE A 280 -16.80 2.40 -5.47
N LEU A 281 -16.07 3.51 -5.58
CA LEU A 281 -16.64 4.86 -5.54
C LEU A 281 -16.94 5.38 -6.93
N GLY A 282 -18.18 5.85 -7.13
CA GLY A 282 -18.56 6.62 -8.31
C GLY A 282 -18.08 8.08 -8.23
N LYS A 283 -18.40 8.87 -9.24
CA LYS A 283 -17.92 10.25 -9.39
C LYS A 283 -18.62 11.27 -8.48
N LYS A 284 -19.88 11.02 -8.11
CA LYS A 284 -20.70 11.97 -7.35
C LYS A 284 -20.91 11.48 -5.92
N THR A 285 -20.62 12.35 -4.96
CA THR A 285 -20.91 12.15 -3.54
C THR A 285 -21.82 13.27 -3.05
N VAL A 286 -22.81 12.94 -2.26
CA VAL A 286 -23.79 13.86 -1.65
C VAL A 286 -23.65 13.76 -0.14
N CYS A 287 -23.34 14.88 0.51
CA CYS A 287 -23.34 14.98 1.97
C CYS A 287 -24.78 15.20 2.44
N ILE A 288 -25.27 14.33 3.31
CA ILE A 288 -26.63 14.37 3.83
C ILE A 288 -26.70 14.85 5.28
N TRP A 289 -25.59 14.78 6.02
CA TRP A 289 -25.49 15.32 7.36
C TRP A 289 -24.06 15.75 7.69
N GLY A 290 -23.91 16.83 8.42
CA GLY A 290 -22.62 17.34 8.86
C GLY A 290 -21.82 18.03 7.77
N ARG A 291 -20.52 17.74 7.68
CA ARG A 291 -19.59 18.31 6.71
C ARG A 291 -19.25 17.30 5.61
N PRO A 292 -18.94 17.74 4.37
CA PRO A 292 -18.55 16.82 3.28
C PRO A 292 -17.15 16.20 3.46
N TYR A 293 -16.48 16.45 4.56
CA TYR A 293 -15.14 15.97 4.89
C TYR A 293 -14.98 15.78 6.41
N ILE A 294 -13.97 15.02 6.79
CA ILE A 294 -13.37 15.02 8.12
C ILE A 294 -12.00 15.68 8.06
N GLU A 295 -11.49 16.09 9.20
CA GLU A 295 -10.12 16.57 9.36
C GLU A 295 -9.30 15.54 10.12
N ASP A 296 -8.01 15.43 9.78
CA ASP A 296 -7.04 14.71 10.59
C ASP A 296 -5.66 15.35 10.47
N THR A 297 -4.81 15.15 11.47
CA THR A 297 -3.50 15.79 11.56
C THR A 297 -2.41 14.74 11.54
N ILE A 298 -1.43 14.93 10.66
CA ILE A 298 -0.17 14.18 10.60
C ILE A 298 0.91 15.02 11.27
N HIS A 299 1.59 14.46 12.27
CA HIS A 299 2.62 15.17 13.05
C HIS A 299 3.99 14.98 12.42
N LEU A 300 4.82 16.02 12.51
CA LEU A 300 6.24 15.93 12.18
C LEU A 300 6.96 15.21 13.32
N LEU A 301 7.80 14.25 12.97
CA LEU A 301 8.67 13.52 13.90
C LEU A 301 10.14 13.77 13.57
N SER A 302 11.01 13.67 14.57
CA SER A 302 12.45 13.60 14.33
C SER A 302 12.82 12.30 13.61
N TYR A 303 13.90 12.32 12.88
CA TYR A 303 14.49 11.11 12.32
C TYR A 303 15.92 10.95 12.86
N PRO A 304 16.35 9.77 13.29
CA PRO A 304 15.66 8.47 13.22
C PRO A 304 14.78 8.10 14.44
N ASP A 305 14.71 8.92 15.49
CA ASP A 305 14.12 8.54 16.79
C ASP A 305 12.58 8.66 16.82
N PHE A 306 12.00 9.28 15.80
CA PHE A 306 10.54 9.46 15.64
C PHE A 306 9.87 10.12 16.86
N THR A 307 10.51 11.09 17.48
CA THR A 307 9.92 11.90 18.55
C THR A 307 9.12 13.07 17.95
N PRO A 308 7.93 13.41 18.50
CA PRO A 308 7.12 14.52 17.98
C PRO A 308 7.85 15.86 17.95
N GLN A 309 7.70 16.61 16.85
CA GLN A 309 8.26 17.93 16.65
C GLN A 309 7.20 18.92 16.18
N GLY A 310 6.97 19.98 16.94
CA GLY A 310 6.08 21.07 16.56
C GLY A 310 4.61 20.68 16.40
N THR A 311 3.88 21.49 15.66
CA THR A 311 2.47 21.24 15.26
C THR A 311 2.44 20.42 13.97
N GLY A 312 1.49 19.51 13.86
CA GLY A 312 1.31 18.73 12.64
C GLY A 312 0.66 19.54 11.51
N ILE A 313 0.48 18.90 10.38
CA ILE A 313 -0.30 19.40 9.23
C ILE A 313 -1.69 18.78 9.25
N THR A 314 -2.73 19.60 9.24
CA THR A 314 -4.12 19.17 9.21
C THR A 314 -4.62 19.07 7.78
N TYR A 315 -5.31 17.98 7.45
CA TYR A 315 -5.86 17.71 6.13
C TYR A 315 -7.36 17.57 6.19
N GLN A 316 -8.06 18.16 5.23
CA GLN A 316 -9.46 17.87 4.95
C GLN A 316 -9.53 16.66 4.03
N ILE A 317 -10.31 15.67 4.44
CA ILE A 317 -10.38 14.35 3.82
C ILE A 317 -11.83 14.06 3.44
N SER A 318 -12.12 14.07 2.14
CA SER A 318 -13.43 13.69 1.59
C SER A 318 -13.53 12.15 1.42
N PRO A 319 -14.70 11.59 1.10
CA PRO A 319 -14.84 10.17 0.78
C PRO A 319 -13.90 9.71 -0.34
N GLN A 320 -13.64 10.57 -1.33
CA GLN A 320 -12.84 10.27 -2.52
C GLN A 320 -11.35 10.57 -2.37
N SER A 321 -10.94 11.40 -1.39
CA SER A 321 -9.55 11.77 -1.19
C SER A 321 -8.67 10.54 -0.93
N PHE A 322 -7.50 10.48 -1.57
CA PHE A 322 -6.46 9.57 -1.15
C PHE A 322 -5.82 10.10 0.15
N TYR A 323 -5.80 9.28 1.17
CA TYR A 323 -5.13 9.56 2.44
C TYR A 323 -4.59 8.24 2.98
N GLN A 324 -3.35 8.21 3.41
CA GLN A 324 -2.66 7.00 3.87
C GLN A 324 -3.43 6.32 5.02
N VAL A 325 -3.58 4.99 4.92
CA VAL A 325 -4.48 4.24 5.81
C VAL A 325 -3.95 3.99 7.22
N ASN A 326 -2.66 4.23 7.44
CA ASN A 326 -1.99 4.08 8.72
C ASN A 326 -1.30 5.41 9.10
N PRO A 327 -2.01 6.36 9.75
CA PRO A 327 -1.47 7.68 10.03
C PRO A 327 -0.19 7.66 10.85
N LYS A 328 -0.08 6.75 11.82
CA LYS A 328 1.12 6.66 12.67
C LYS A 328 2.37 6.23 11.90
N GLN A 329 2.24 5.29 10.98
CA GLN A 329 3.35 4.94 10.10
C GLN A 329 3.59 6.01 9.03
N THR A 330 2.56 6.72 8.62
CA THR A 330 2.67 7.85 7.68
C THR A 330 3.47 9.00 8.31
N GLU A 331 3.27 9.31 9.59
CA GLU A 331 4.10 10.27 10.33
C GLU A 331 5.59 9.91 10.25
N LYS A 332 5.92 8.62 10.47
CA LYS A 332 7.30 8.12 10.37
C LYS A 332 7.84 8.17 8.94
N LEU A 333 7.06 7.73 7.96
CA LEU A 333 7.45 7.70 6.54
C LEU A 333 7.72 9.11 5.99
N TYR A 334 6.81 10.07 6.23
CA TYR A 334 6.94 11.43 5.73
C TYR A 334 8.05 12.20 6.44
N SER A 335 8.26 11.95 7.74
CA SER A 335 9.39 12.50 8.47
C SER A 335 10.72 11.97 7.94
N THR A 336 10.77 10.70 7.53
CA THR A 336 11.94 10.12 6.87
C THR A 336 12.13 10.72 5.47
N ALA A 337 11.06 10.94 4.71
CA ALA A 337 11.15 11.60 3.40
C ALA A 337 11.73 13.02 3.52
N LEU A 338 11.26 13.78 4.52
CA LEU A 338 11.80 15.10 4.83
C LEU A 338 13.28 15.05 5.24
N ALA A 339 13.66 14.06 6.06
CA ALA A 339 15.07 13.88 6.46
C ALA A 339 15.96 13.47 5.28
N PHE A 340 15.48 12.60 4.38
CA PHE A 340 16.21 12.19 3.18
C PHE A 340 16.31 13.32 2.16
N ALA A 341 15.29 14.16 2.06
CA ALA A 341 15.34 15.36 1.24
C ALA A 341 16.43 16.35 1.68
N GLY A 342 16.84 16.34 2.95
CA GLY A 342 17.96 17.13 3.48
C GLY A 342 17.80 18.63 3.30
N LEU A 343 16.59 19.16 3.53
CA LEU A 343 16.24 20.55 3.24
C LEU A 343 16.81 21.52 4.29
N THR A 344 17.34 22.65 3.82
CA THR A 344 17.96 23.72 4.62
C THR A 344 17.16 25.02 4.64
N GLY A 345 16.08 25.11 3.85
CA GLY A 345 15.27 26.31 3.65
C GLY A 345 15.60 27.06 2.35
N ASN A 346 16.53 26.56 1.55
CA ASN A 346 16.94 27.19 0.29
C ASN A 346 16.46 26.43 -0.95
N GLU A 347 15.98 25.21 -0.79
CA GLU A 347 15.70 24.28 -1.88
C GLU A 347 14.32 24.51 -2.50
N ASN A 348 14.25 24.37 -3.82
CA ASN A 348 13.04 24.21 -4.60
C ASN A 348 12.76 22.71 -4.75
N VAL A 349 11.64 22.26 -4.21
CA VAL A 349 11.26 20.84 -4.18
C VAL A 349 10.07 20.60 -5.10
N TRP A 350 10.14 19.53 -5.89
CA TRP A 350 9.01 19.05 -6.70
C TRP A 350 8.48 17.73 -6.15
N ASP A 351 7.17 17.66 -5.98
CA ASP A 351 6.41 16.46 -5.61
C ASP A 351 5.57 16.04 -6.82
N LEU A 352 5.98 14.95 -7.49
CA LEU A 352 5.46 14.61 -8.81
C LEU A 352 4.20 13.74 -8.80
N TYR A 353 3.66 13.39 -7.66
CA TYR A 353 2.39 12.67 -7.48
C TYR A 353 1.73 13.14 -6.19
N CYS A 354 1.49 14.45 -6.09
CA CYS A 354 1.22 15.08 -4.80
C CYS A 354 -0.15 14.75 -4.17
N GLY A 355 -1.10 14.21 -4.94
CA GLY A 355 -2.45 13.94 -4.46
C GLY A 355 -3.09 15.19 -3.83
N ILE A 356 -3.60 15.08 -2.61
CA ILE A 356 -4.16 16.21 -1.83
C ILE A 356 -3.08 17.02 -1.11
N GLY A 357 -1.82 16.91 -1.53
CA GLY A 357 -0.68 17.66 -1.01
C GLY A 357 -0.07 17.08 0.27
N THR A 358 -0.27 15.81 0.58
CA THR A 358 0.16 15.25 1.88
C THR A 358 1.66 15.35 2.09
N ILE A 359 2.49 14.89 1.16
CA ILE A 359 3.96 15.01 1.25
C ILE A 359 4.39 16.45 0.97
N SER A 360 3.81 17.11 -0.04
CA SER A 360 4.15 18.49 -0.41
C SER A 360 4.08 19.45 0.78
N LEU A 361 2.98 19.42 1.56
CA LEU A 361 2.80 20.30 2.71
C LEU A 361 3.75 19.93 3.87
N PHE A 362 4.15 18.67 3.96
CA PHE A 362 5.16 18.24 4.91
C PHE A 362 6.54 18.82 4.57
N LEU A 363 6.93 18.75 3.29
CA LEU A 363 8.19 19.30 2.77
C LEU A 363 8.24 20.81 2.88
N SER A 364 7.10 21.50 2.72
CA SER A 364 7.03 22.98 2.78
C SER A 364 7.50 23.56 4.11
N GLN A 365 7.49 22.77 5.17
CA GLN A 365 7.96 23.21 6.50
C GLN A 365 9.48 23.51 6.52
N LYS A 366 10.26 22.95 5.58
CA LYS A 366 11.71 23.13 5.50
C LYS A 366 12.21 23.49 4.10
N ALA A 367 11.34 23.56 3.10
CA ALA A 367 11.70 23.97 1.75
C ALA A 367 11.58 25.48 1.58
N LYS A 368 12.34 26.06 0.65
CA LYS A 368 12.11 27.43 0.18
C LYS A 368 10.78 27.51 -0.57
N GLN A 369 10.55 26.58 -1.50
CA GLN A 369 9.36 26.49 -2.32
C GLN A 369 9.06 25.02 -2.64
N VAL A 370 7.79 24.63 -2.60
CA VAL A 370 7.33 23.30 -3.05
C VAL A 370 6.39 23.46 -4.23
N TYR A 371 6.58 22.59 -5.22
CA TYR A 371 5.73 22.49 -6.42
C TYR A 371 5.15 21.08 -6.47
N GLY A 372 3.82 20.96 -6.32
CA GLY A 372 3.09 19.69 -6.39
C GLY A 372 2.42 19.51 -7.75
N VAL A 373 2.52 18.30 -8.33
CA VAL A 373 1.86 17.96 -9.59
C VAL A 373 0.98 16.72 -9.38
N GLU A 374 -0.27 16.80 -9.87
CA GLU A 374 -1.23 15.70 -9.78
C GLU A 374 -2.19 15.76 -10.99
N ILE A 375 -2.53 14.61 -11.54
CA ILE A 375 -3.40 14.51 -12.72
C ILE A 375 -4.87 14.75 -12.40
N VAL A 376 -5.30 14.54 -11.16
CA VAL A 376 -6.68 14.64 -10.70
C VAL A 376 -6.98 16.10 -10.28
N PRO A 377 -7.82 16.87 -11.03
CA PRO A 377 -8.09 18.27 -10.70
C PRO A 377 -8.66 18.49 -9.30
N GLN A 378 -9.54 17.59 -8.83
CA GLN A 378 -10.13 17.69 -7.49
C GLN A 378 -9.07 17.56 -6.40
N ALA A 379 -8.10 16.66 -6.57
CA ALA A 379 -7.02 16.49 -5.61
C ALA A 379 -6.14 17.76 -5.50
N ILE A 380 -5.94 18.48 -6.61
CA ILE A 380 -5.23 19.78 -6.60
C ILE A 380 -6.02 20.86 -5.86
N GLU A 381 -7.34 20.92 -6.03
CA GLU A 381 -8.16 21.84 -5.25
C GLU A 381 -8.13 21.51 -3.75
N ASP A 382 -8.19 20.21 -3.41
CA ASP A 382 -8.03 19.76 -2.03
C ASP A 382 -6.64 20.13 -1.48
N ALA A 383 -5.56 20.00 -2.28
CA ALA A 383 -4.19 20.38 -1.88
C ALA A 383 -4.07 21.88 -1.60
N LYS A 384 -4.67 22.73 -2.45
CA LYS A 384 -4.71 24.19 -2.23
C LYS A 384 -5.50 24.55 -0.97
N ASN A 385 -6.63 23.90 -0.74
CA ASN A 385 -7.43 24.10 0.47
C ASN A 385 -6.67 23.67 1.72
N ASN A 386 -5.96 22.56 1.67
CA ASN A 386 -5.11 22.07 2.75
C ASN A 386 -3.92 23.02 3.02
N ALA A 387 -3.30 23.57 1.98
CA ALA A 387 -2.27 24.61 2.16
C ALA A 387 -2.82 25.84 2.87
N LYS A 388 -3.98 26.33 2.43
CA LYS A 388 -4.66 27.49 3.04
C LYS A 388 -5.06 27.20 4.50
N LEU A 389 -5.60 26.03 4.79
CA LEU A 389 -5.98 25.58 6.14
C LEU A 389 -4.81 25.67 7.12
N ASN A 390 -3.61 25.33 6.66
CA ASN A 390 -2.40 25.33 7.49
C ASN A 390 -1.57 26.63 7.36
N GLY A 391 -2.05 27.66 6.67
CA GLY A 391 -1.32 28.91 6.48
C GLY A 391 -0.03 28.77 5.65
N ILE A 392 0.09 27.71 4.85
CA ILE A 392 1.27 27.43 4.02
C ILE A 392 1.18 28.27 2.73
N THR A 393 2.17 29.14 2.50
CA THR A 393 2.22 30.05 1.36
C THR A 393 3.32 29.71 0.37
N ASN A 394 4.26 28.83 0.73
CA ASN A 394 5.38 28.40 -0.09
C ASN A 394 5.14 27.04 -0.78
N ALA A 395 3.87 26.69 -1.07
CA ALA A 395 3.49 25.54 -1.85
C ALA A 395 2.58 25.97 -3.02
N GLN A 396 2.87 25.47 -4.22
CA GLN A 396 2.07 25.68 -5.43
C GLN A 396 1.70 24.34 -6.04
N PHE A 397 0.49 24.25 -6.63
CA PHE A 397 -0.05 22.98 -7.13
C PHE A 397 -0.56 23.11 -8.56
N PHE A 398 -0.22 22.14 -9.41
CA PHE A 398 -0.52 22.10 -10.83
C PHE A 398 -1.28 20.83 -11.21
N VAL A 399 -2.32 20.98 -12.02
CA VAL A 399 -3.04 19.87 -12.63
C VAL A 399 -2.31 19.43 -13.90
N GLY A 400 -1.95 18.17 -13.99
CA GLY A 400 -1.34 17.62 -15.19
C GLY A 400 -0.43 16.44 -14.89
N LYS A 401 0.22 15.94 -15.92
CA LYS A 401 1.24 14.92 -15.77
C LYS A 401 2.60 15.57 -15.50
N ALA A 402 3.39 14.92 -14.65
CA ALA A 402 4.69 15.43 -14.24
C ALA A 402 5.61 15.69 -15.45
N GLU A 403 5.64 14.75 -16.40
CA GLU A 403 6.43 14.81 -17.63
C GLU A 403 6.01 15.90 -18.63
N GLU A 404 4.84 16.50 -18.43
CA GLU A 404 4.34 17.61 -19.22
C GLU A 404 4.51 18.94 -18.48
N VAL A 405 4.10 18.98 -17.22
CA VAL A 405 4.08 20.21 -16.41
C VAL A 405 5.49 20.70 -16.09
N LEU A 406 6.38 19.80 -15.69
CA LEU A 406 7.73 20.14 -15.23
C LEU A 406 8.58 20.77 -16.36
N PRO A 407 8.72 20.19 -17.55
CA PRO A 407 9.45 20.82 -18.66
C PRO A 407 8.83 22.14 -19.09
N GLN A 408 7.50 22.22 -19.20
CA GLN A 408 6.79 23.43 -19.63
C GLN A 408 6.98 24.59 -18.64
N PHE A 409 7.04 24.30 -17.34
CA PHE A 409 7.31 25.31 -16.32
C PHE A 409 8.68 25.97 -16.55
N TYR A 410 9.71 25.20 -16.82
CA TYR A 410 11.06 25.74 -17.09
C TYR A 410 11.18 26.43 -18.44
N GLU A 411 10.53 25.93 -19.49
CA GLU A 411 10.50 26.60 -20.79
C GLU A 411 9.84 27.98 -20.70
N ASN A 412 8.73 28.08 -19.97
CA ASN A 412 8.04 29.34 -19.76
C ASN A 412 8.89 30.33 -18.94
N ALA A 413 9.57 29.85 -17.91
CA ALA A 413 10.49 30.65 -17.13
C ALA A 413 11.63 31.23 -17.99
N LYS A 414 12.27 30.41 -18.83
CA LYS A 414 13.32 30.85 -19.78
C LYS A 414 12.82 31.88 -20.80
N LYS A 415 11.57 31.73 -21.30
CA LYS A 415 10.98 32.69 -22.23
C LYS A 415 10.74 34.06 -21.56
N ASN A 416 10.24 34.05 -20.32
CA ASN A 416 9.98 35.27 -19.57
C ASN A 416 11.28 36.00 -19.18
N GLU A 417 12.37 35.33 -18.93
CA GLU A 417 13.68 35.93 -18.67
C GLU A 417 14.26 36.63 -19.91
N LYS A 418 14.10 36.05 -21.12
CA LYS A 418 14.58 36.66 -22.37
C LYS A 418 13.83 37.95 -22.73
N ILE A 419 12.64 38.22 -22.17
CA ILE A 419 11.86 39.41 -22.38
C ILE A 419 12.29 40.55 -21.45
N THR A 420 12.97 40.24 -20.36
CA THR A 420 13.37 41.22 -19.32
C THR A 420 14.88 41.53 -19.33
N ASP A 421 15.65 40.95 -20.27
CA ASP A 421 17.10 41.06 -20.28
C ASP A 421 17.58 42.27 -21.14
N ASP A 422 17.77 43.40 -20.45
CA ASP A 422 18.75 44.41 -20.86
C ASP A 422 19.74 44.76 -19.75
N THR A 423 19.74 44.05 -18.61
CA THR A 423 20.78 44.17 -17.58
C THR A 423 20.95 42.91 -16.72
N ALA A 424 22.03 42.23 -17.02
CA ALA A 424 22.82 41.36 -16.10
C ALA A 424 22.11 40.71 -14.90
N SER A 425 21.76 39.43 -14.98
CA SER A 425 21.93 38.53 -13.83
C SER A 425 21.94 37.06 -14.25
N THR A 426 23.09 36.45 -14.25
CA THR A 426 23.39 35.02 -14.44
C THR A 426 22.86 34.09 -13.34
N GLY A 427 21.95 34.58 -12.48
CA GLY A 427 21.53 33.87 -11.27
C GLY A 427 20.05 33.41 -11.23
N ARG A 428 19.20 33.79 -12.19
CA ARG A 428 17.76 33.56 -12.04
C ARG A 428 17.24 32.23 -12.60
N THR A 429 17.87 31.67 -13.63
CA THR A 429 17.50 30.38 -14.22
C THR A 429 17.84 29.21 -13.30
N ASP A 430 18.89 29.29 -12.51
CA ASP A 430 19.25 28.27 -11.51
C ASP A 430 18.27 28.27 -10.32
N MET A 431 17.55 29.36 -10.07
CA MET A 431 16.56 29.46 -8.99
C MET A 431 15.28 28.63 -9.25
N LEU A 432 15.04 28.18 -10.48
CA LEU A 432 13.81 27.47 -10.85
C LEU A 432 14.00 25.98 -11.05
N ARG A 433 15.23 25.47 -11.15
CA ARG A 433 15.48 24.00 -11.24
C ARG A 433 15.12 23.32 -9.93
N PRO A 434 14.63 22.04 -10.00
CA PRO A 434 14.45 21.26 -8.79
C PRO A 434 15.81 21.00 -8.15
N ASP A 435 15.96 21.38 -6.88
CA ASP A 435 17.08 20.92 -6.07
C ASP A 435 16.81 19.49 -5.60
N VAL A 436 15.53 19.21 -5.30
CA VAL A 436 15.05 17.90 -4.86
C VAL A 436 13.76 17.55 -5.61
N ILE A 437 13.67 16.29 -6.06
CA ILE A 437 12.42 15.69 -6.52
C ILE A 437 12.00 14.63 -5.52
N VAL A 438 10.72 14.66 -5.10
CA VAL A 438 10.08 13.61 -4.30
C VAL A 438 9.01 12.96 -5.16
N VAL A 439 8.93 11.63 -5.13
CA VAL A 439 7.92 10.86 -5.85
C VAL A 439 7.30 9.81 -4.95
N ASP A 440 5.97 9.66 -5.05
CA ASP A 440 5.17 8.56 -4.46
C ASP A 440 4.20 8.04 -5.53
N PRO A 441 4.69 7.34 -6.57
CA PRO A 441 3.90 6.93 -7.70
C PRO A 441 2.94 5.79 -7.35
N PRO A 442 1.90 5.54 -8.18
CA PRO A 442 1.04 4.38 -8.03
C PRO A 442 1.84 3.06 -8.17
N ARG A 443 1.22 1.91 -7.84
CA ARG A 443 1.85 0.58 -7.85
C ARG A 443 2.61 0.21 -9.13
N LYS A 444 2.25 0.77 -10.27
CA LYS A 444 2.96 0.56 -11.54
C LYS A 444 4.33 1.26 -11.62
N GLY A 445 4.69 2.10 -10.64
CA GLY A 445 5.88 2.94 -10.64
C GLY A 445 5.73 4.16 -11.55
N CYS A 446 6.83 4.86 -11.79
CA CYS A 446 6.90 5.93 -12.78
C CYS A 446 6.85 5.35 -14.19
N ASP A 447 6.27 6.08 -15.13
CA ASP A 447 6.42 5.75 -16.54
C ASP A 447 7.78 6.27 -17.08
N GLU A 448 8.15 5.78 -18.27
CA GLU A 448 9.45 6.08 -18.90
C GLU A 448 9.65 7.60 -19.08
N LYS A 449 8.62 8.33 -19.52
CA LYS A 449 8.70 9.78 -19.71
C LYS A 449 8.93 10.54 -18.41
N CYS A 450 8.33 10.08 -17.32
CA CYS A 450 8.55 10.68 -16.00
C CYS A 450 10.01 10.46 -15.55
N LEU A 451 10.56 9.25 -15.74
CA LEU A 451 11.96 8.93 -15.45
C LEU A 451 12.92 9.78 -16.30
N ASP A 452 12.66 9.87 -17.61
CA ASP A 452 13.43 10.72 -18.54
C ASP A 452 13.39 12.19 -18.11
N THR A 453 12.23 12.67 -17.64
CA THR A 453 12.07 14.03 -17.15
C THR A 453 12.91 14.27 -15.88
N MET A 454 12.91 13.33 -14.93
CA MET A 454 13.76 13.42 -13.74
C MET A 454 15.26 13.43 -14.12
N LEU A 455 15.68 12.58 -15.05
CA LEU A 455 17.06 12.55 -15.57
C LEU A 455 17.43 13.86 -16.29
N ALA A 456 16.54 14.41 -17.08
CA ALA A 456 16.76 15.67 -17.80
C ALA A 456 16.84 16.88 -16.85
N MET A 457 15.97 16.93 -15.84
CA MET A 457 15.97 17.99 -14.82
C MET A 457 17.16 17.90 -13.87
N SER A 458 17.71 16.68 -13.71
CA SER A 458 18.96 16.44 -12.99
C SER A 458 19.02 17.09 -11.59
N PRO A 459 18.02 16.87 -10.69
CA PRO A 459 18.09 17.39 -9.32
C PRO A 459 19.30 16.84 -8.58
N GLU A 460 19.70 17.49 -7.50
CA GLU A 460 20.77 16.98 -6.64
C GLU A 460 20.35 15.68 -5.95
N ARG A 461 19.10 15.62 -5.53
CA ARG A 461 18.54 14.48 -4.78
C ARG A 461 17.18 14.08 -5.32
N ILE A 462 16.93 12.77 -5.30
CA ILE A 462 15.60 12.18 -5.53
C ILE A 462 15.24 11.35 -4.31
N VAL A 463 14.08 11.63 -3.71
CA VAL A 463 13.47 10.81 -2.67
C VAL A 463 12.34 10.01 -3.30
N TYR A 464 12.48 8.70 -3.37
CA TYR A 464 11.53 7.81 -3.99
C TYR A 464 10.79 7.00 -2.91
N VAL A 465 9.50 7.25 -2.72
CA VAL A 465 8.58 6.47 -1.89
C VAL A 465 7.85 5.48 -2.78
N SER A 466 7.62 4.25 -2.33
CA SER A 466 6.92 3.24 -3.13
C SER A 466 6.26 2.15 -2.30
N CYS A 467 5.01 1.84 -2.64
CA CYS A 467 4.27 0.68 -2.11
C CYS A 467 4.52 -0.63 -2.89
N ASP A 468 5.34 -0.60 -3.95
CA ASP A 468 5.73 -1.78 -4.72
C ASP A 468 7.24 -1.80 -4.98
N SER A 469 7.94 -2.65 -4.24
CA SER A 469 9.40 -2.73 -4.31
C SER A 469 9.95 -3.31 -5.62
N ALA A 470 9.12 -3.98 -6.43
CA ALA A 470 9.57 -4.49 -7.73
C ALA A 470 9.61 -3.37 -8.78
N THR A 471 8.56 -2.53 -8.83
CA THR A 471 8.56 -1.36 -9.71
C THR A 471 9.56 -0.30 -9.25
N LEU A 472 9.71 -0.10 -7.94
CA LEU A 472 10.79 0.72 -7.37
C LEU A 472 12.16 0.26 -7.89
N ALA A 473 12.47 -1.02 -7.76
CA ALA A 473 13.77 -1.57 -8.18
C ALA A 473 14.04 -1.37 -9.68
N ARG A 474 12.99 -1.51 -10.53
CA ARG A 474 13.07 -1.23 -11.98
C ARG A 474 13.40 0.25 -12.25
N ASP A 475 12.72 1.15 -11.57
CA ASP A 475 12.88 2.59 -11.79
C ASP A 475 14.23 3.09 -11.26
N LEU A 476 14.65 2.58 -10.08
CA LEU A 476 15.97 2.89 -9.55
C LEU A 476 17.10 2.40 -10.44
N LYS A 477 16.95 1.25 -11.10
CA LYS A 477 17.93 0.76 -12.06
C LYS A 477 18.18 1.79 -13.14
N ILE A 478 17.12 2.32 -13.77
CA ILE A 478 17.23 3.33 -14.84
C ILE A 478 17.93 4.60 -14.31
N LEU A 479 17.46 5.13 -13.17
CA LEU A 479 18.02 6.36 -12.60
C LEU A 479 19.50 6.21 -12.21
N CYS A 480 19.87 5.05 -11.65
CA CYS A 480 21.23 4.79 -11.18
C CYS A 480 22.22 4.35 -12.28
N GLU A 481 21.75 3.81 -13.39
CA GLU A 481 22.59 3.53 -14.56
C GLU A 481 23.03 4.82 -15.26
N GLU A 482 22.21 5.87 -15.19
CA GLU A 482 22.44 7.13 -15.89
C GLU A 482 23.20 8.17 -15.05
N LYS A 483 22.66 8.55 -13.90
CA LYS A 483 23.15 9.76 -13.20
C LYS A 483 23.20 9.69 -11.68
N TYR A 484 22.54 8.70 -11.07
CA TYR A 484 22.33 8.71 -9.62
C TYR A 484 23.00 7.54 -8.91
N GLU A 485 23.26 7.73 -7.63
CA GLU A 485 23.69 6.68 -6.73
C GLU A 485 22.66 6.47 -5.62
N LEU A 486 22.35 5.18 -5.33
CA LEU A 486 21.53 4.82 -4.17
C LEU A 486 22.34 5.07 -2.89
N MET A 487 21.89 6.03 -2.08
CA MET A 487 22.56 6.44 -0.85
C MET A 487 21.95 5.81 0.39
N LYS A 488 20.61 5.64 0.42
CA LYS A 488 19.90 5.00 1.52
C LYS A 488 18.67 4.30 0.98
N TRP A 489 18.28 3.20 1.64
CA TRP A 489 16.97 2.60 1.46
C TRP A 489 16.43 2.09 2.80
N GLN A 490 15.12 2.13 2.99
CA GLN A 490 14.44 1.73 4.20
C GLN A 490 13.06 1.15 3.91
N ALA A 491 12.70 0.06 4.61
CA ALA A 491 11.39 -0.56 4.53
C ALA A 491 10.50 -0.07 5.69
N PHE A 492 9.20 0.10 5.40
CA PHE A 492 8.18 0.52 6.36
C PHE A 492 7.02 -0.46 6.40
N ASP A 493 6.60 -0.83 7.59
CA ASP A 493 5.41 -1.65 7.80
C ASP A 493 4.14 -0.78 7.85
N GLN A 494 3.78 -0.18 6.71
CA GLN A 494 2.56 0.61 6.54
C GLN A 494 1.30 -0.25 6.65
N PHE A 495 1.40 -1.56 6.34
CA PHE A 495 0.29 -2.50 6.23
C PHE A 495 0.57 -3.77 7.03
N SER A 496 0.60 -3.68 8.35
CA SER A 496 0.89 -4.80 9.25
C SER A 496 -0.01 -6.00 8.97
N HIS A 497 0.53 -7.19 9.15
CA HIS A 497 -0.11 -8.50 8.89
C HIS A 497 -0.38 -8.83 7.43
N THR A 498 -0.01 -7.94 6.50
CA THR A 498 -0.06 -8.18 5.05
C THR A 498 1.34 -8.32 4.47
N THR A 499 1.44 -8.85 3.26
CA THR A 499 2.71 -8.93 2.52
C THR A 499 3.15 -7.64 1.85
N HIS A 500 2.33 -6.59 1.96
CA HIS A 500 2.65 -5.27 1.43
C HIS A 500 3.70 -4.58 2.30
N VAL A 501 4.61 -3.89 1.64
CA VAL A 501 5.67 -3.09 2.28
C VAL A 501 5.76 -1.75 1.57
N GLU A 502 5.86 -0.70 2.35
CA GLU A 502 6.24 0.62 1.86
C GLU A 502 7.75 0.75 1.93
N SER A 503 8.35 1.42 0.98
CA SER A 503 9.80 1.62 0.94
C SER A 503 10.15 3.04 0.55
N ILE A 504 11.27 3.53 1.06
CA ILE A 504 11.81 4.83 0.70
C ILE A 504 13.28 4.71 0.33
N CYS A 505 13.68 5.40 -0.72
CA CYS A 505 15.05 5.47 -1.18
C CYS A 505 15.50 6.92 -1.35
N LEU A 506 16.75 7.18 -0.99
CA LEU A 506 17.47 8.41 -1.32
C LEU A 506 18.45 8.12 -2.45
N LEU A 507 18.33 8.87 -3.52
CA LEU A 507 19.31 8.92 -4.60
C LEU A 507 20.00 10.28 -4.60
N GLU A 508 21.31 10.28 -4.80
CA GLU A 508 22.10 11.51 -4.99
C GLU A 508 22.75 11.48 -6.37
N ARG A 509 22.82 12.66 -7.00
CA ARG A 509 23.46 12.80 -8.30
C ARG A 509 24.95 12.60 -8.17
N VAL A 510 25.52 11.75 -9.03
CA VAL A 510 26.97 11.55 -9.11
C VAL A 510 27.59 12.79 -9.73
N SER A 511 28.53 13.40 -9.03
CA SER A 511 29.37 14.48 -9.59
C SER A 511 30.33 13.87 -10.60
N ASN A 512 30.22 14.25 -11.87
CA ASN A 512 31.22 13.93 -12.87
C ASN A 512 32.50 14.72 -12.63
#